data_261157633a78dbe7cc812c9eac4a477d
#
_entry.id   261157633a78dbe7cc812c9eac4a477d
#
_cell.length_a   1.000
_cell.length_b   1.000
_cell.length_c   1.000
_cell.angle_alpha   90.00
_cell.angle_beta   90.00
_cell.angle_gamma   90.00
#
_symmetry.space_group_name_H-M   'P 1'
#
loop_
_entity.id
_entity.type
_entity.pdbx_description
1 polymer ?
#
loop_
_entity_poly.entity_id
_entity_poly.type
_entity_poly.pdbx_seq_one_letter_code
_entity_poly.pdbx_strand_id
1 'polypeptide(L)'
;SDVDEIWWLETIGGHHWIARRVPDDKCAIIPNQLGIDYFDFDDAFSDAREFMCSADLQEFIETHHLGRAAGTQGGMNGGHCNPRIVFGTATAKDHIYNTPRAWYMYRYLDPADAENLTPESDDIPWCLEPENAVTVEDVDFLLGSHFEGTPYDPYGTQGTEESRHRYRPIGINRTGHMVAMQIRPYAPVESRSIMWISYGSGAFTTSAPFYANVDDTPAYLRDTTPEVSTDCLYWTNRLIATLADAHFYETSNAVEGFSEDVRSFGHRLVERTDDALAIGGSATGAGGAGSGAGSAVGGSGSMSGAAVDSGSDGLASPTSVPARLAAANDEMAEYLRSRNTKLLGDVLYTSSNLMHNSFAMSDRWN
;
A
#
# COMPACT_ATOMS: atom_id res chain seq x y z
N SER A 1 -6.16 3.85 13.48
CA SER A 1 -4.90 3.25 13.97
C SER A 1 -3.95 4.34 14.44
N ASP A 2 -3.12 4.01 15.41
CA ASP A 2 -2.00 4.82 15.88
C ASP A 2 -0.77 3.91 16.11
N VAL A 3 0.14 4.28 17.02
CA VAL A 3 1.35 3.49 17.29
C VAL A 3 1.11 2.33 18.24
N ASP A 4 -0.02 2.31 18.92
CA ASP A 4 -0.33 1.36 19.97
C ASP A 4 -1.34 0.31 19.52
N GLU A 5 -2.31 0.68 18.64
CA GLU A 5 -3.35 -0.24 18.21
C GLU A 5 -3.97 0.08 16.85
N ILE A 6 -4.51 -0.96 16.21
CA ILE A 6 -5.25 -0.90 14.96
C ILE A 6 -6.66 -1.44 15.19
N TRP A 7 -7.68 -0.64 14.80
CA TRP A 7 -9.07 -1.02 14.81
C TRP A 7 -9.61 -1.16 13.40
N TRP A 8 -10.30 -2.24 13.12
CA TRP A 8 -11.06 -2.41 11.90
C TRP A 8 -12.53 -2.07 12.15
N LEU A 9 -13.08 -1.13 11.37
CA LEU A 9 -14.46 -0.67 11.48
C LEU A 9 -15.25 -1.05 10.23
N GLU A 10 -16.43 -1.62 10.42
CA GLU A 10 -17.40 -1.95 9.38
C GLU A 10 -18.73 -1.25 9.62
N THR A 11 -19.26 -0.62 8.57
CA THR A 11 -20.61 -0.06 8.58
C THR A 11 -21.60 -1.11 8.08
N ILE A 12 -22.67 -1.35 8.84
CA ILE A 12 -23.63 -2.42 8.58
C ILE A 12 -25.03 -1.93 8.18
N GLY A 13 -25.15 -0.64 7.95
CA GLY A 13 -26.37 0.02 7.45
C GLY A 13 -26.98 1.00 8.43
N GLY A 14 -27.61 2.05 7.89
CA GLY A 14 -28.16 3.14 8.69
C GLY A 14 -27.07 3.83 9.49
N HIS A 15 -27.26 3.91 10.82
CA HIS A 15 -26.28 4.41 11.77
C HIS A 15 -25.49 3.30 12.48
N HIS A 16 -25.74 2.05 12.14
CA HIS A 16 -25.11 0.91 12.80
C HIS A 16 -23.71 0.65 12.25
N TRP A 17 -22.80 0.36 13.15
CA TRP A 17 -21.41 0.00 12.86
C TRP A 17 -20.87 -0.96 13.93
N ILE A 18 -19.84 -1.68 13.56
CA ILE A 18 -19.03 -2.52 14.44
C ILE A 18 -17.56 -2.20 14.22
N ALA A 19 -16.75 -2.37 15.25
CA ALA A 19 -15.31 -2.32 15.15
C ALA A 19 -14.69 -3.40 16.01
N ARG A 20 -13.59 -3.98 15.52
CA ARG A 20 -12.80 -4.98 16.22
C ARG A 20 -11.33 -4.57 16.18
N ARG A 21 -10.67 -4.68 17.34
CA ARG A 21 -9.23 -4.49 17.43
C ARG A 21 -8.50 -5.60 16.68
N VAL A 22 -7.56 -5.25 15.82
CA VAL A 22 -6.69 -6.23 15.18
C VAL A 22 -5.63 -6.63 16.21
N PRO A 23 -5.44 -7.94 16.52
CA PRO A 23 -4.37 -8.38 17.41
C PRO A 23 -2.99 -7.95 16.91
N ASP A 24 -2.06 -7.71 17.84
CA ASP A 24 -0.76 -7.09 17.54
C ASP A 24 0.16 -7.98 16.67
N ASP A 25 -0.08 -9.29 16.68
CA ASP A 25 0.63 -10.32 15.92
C ASP A 25 -0.09 -10.73 14.62
N LYS A 26 -1.21 -10.07 14.28
CA LYS A 26 -2.05 -10.48 13.15
C LYS A 26 -2.25 -9.38 12.12
N CYS A 27 -2.60 -9.81 10.92
CA CYS A 27 -3.10 -8.95 9.85
C CYS A 27 -4.56 -9.33 9.50
N ALA A 28 -5.34 -8.34 9.11
CA ALA A 28 -6.71 -8.52 8.66
C ALA A 28 -6.81 -8.26 7.16
N ILE A 29 -7.51 -9.16 6.44
CA ILE A 29 -7.73 -9.06 4.99
C ILE A 29 -9.23 -8.99 4.75
N ILE A 30 -9.69 -7.85 4.22
CA ILE A 30 -11.10 -7.60 4.01
C ILE A 30 -11.34 -7.19 2.56
N PRO A 31 -11.95 -8.06 1.76
CA PRO A 31 -12.43 -7.72 0.42
C PRO A 31 -13.68 -6.82 0.51
N ASN A 32 -14.40 -6.60 -0.57
CA ASN A 32 -15.66 -5.84 -0.53
C ASN A 32 -16.81 -6.67 0.10
N GLN A 33 -16.56 -7.25 1.26
CA GLN A 33 -17.47 -8.03 2.09
C GLN A 33 -17.25 -7.65 3.55
N LEU A 34 -18.23 -7.91 4.42
CA LEU A 34 -18.01 -7.89 5.86
C LEU A 34 -17.03 -9.02 6.22
N GLY A 35 -16.01 -8.68 6.98
CA GLY A 35 -14.93 -9.59 7.38
C GLY A 35 -15.06 -10.09 8.80
N ILE A 36 -15.49 -9.23 9.74
CA ILE A 36 -15.58 -9.59 11.16
C ILE A 36 -16.50 -10.81 11.34
N ASP A 37 -15.92 -11.91 11.81
CA ASP A 37 -16.55 -13.21 11.93
C ASP A 37 -16.99 -13.57 13.35
N TYR A 38 -16.55 -12.78 14.34
CA TYR A 38 -16.94 -12.91 15.73
C TYR A 38 -17.02 -11.53 16.38
N PHE A 39 -18.08 -11.30 17.16
CA PHE A 39 -18.33 -10.08 17.90
C PHE A 39 -18.90 -10.36 19.28
N ASP A 40 -18.35 -9.73 20.31
CA ASP A 40 -18.71 -9.86 21.71
C ASP A 40 -19.34 -8.55 22.20
N PHE A 41 -20.66 -8.59 22.50
CA PHE A 41 -21.37 -7.43 23.02
C PHE A 41 -21.08 -7.17 24.50
N ASP A 42 -20.71 -8.19 25.27
CA ASP A 42 -20.38 -8.02 26.69
C ASP A 42 -19.09 -7.20 26.84
N ASP A 43 -18.07 -7.46 25.98
CA ASP A 43 -16.88 -6.60 25.92
C ASP A 43 -17.22 -5.20 25.39
N ALA A 44 -17.98 -5.12 24.31
CA ALA A 44 -18.29 -3.85 23.65
C ALA A 44 -19.06 -2.87 24.55
N PHE A 45 -19.91 -3.38 25.45
CA PHE A 45 -20.70 -2.57 26.38
C PHE A 45 -20.08 -2.43 27.79
N SER A 46 -18.90 -3.00 28.03
CA SER A 46 -18.17 -2.88 29.28
C SER A 46 -16.87 -2.07 29.10
N ASP A 47 -15.76 -2.77 28.93
CA ASP A 47 -14.42 -2.16 28.83
C ASP A 47 -14.02 -1.76 27.42
N ALA A 48 -14.73 -2.28 26.39
CA ALA A 48 -14.48 -2.05 24.96
C ALA A 48 -13.01 -2.30 24.55
N ARG A 49 -12.43 -3.41 25.00
CA ARG A 49 -11.00 -3.71 24.78
C ARG A 49 -10.71 -4.22 23.38
N GLU A 50 -11.62 -5.06 22.86
CA GLU A 50 -11.46 -5.71 21.56
C GLU A 50 -12.63 -5.40 20.62
N PHE A 51 -13.78 -4.99 21.15
CA PHE A 51 -14.99 -4.75 20.38
C PHE A 51 -15.64 -3.43 20.72
N MET A 52 -16.15 -2.73 19.69
CA MET A 52 -16.98 -1.53 19.82
C MET A 52 -18.12 -1.57 18.81
N CYS A 53 -19.26 -1.02 19.13
CA CYS A 53 -20.40 -0.91 18.22
C CYS A 53 -21.30 0.29 18.54
N SER A 54 -22.25 0.56 17.63
CA SER A 54 -23.37 1.49 17.93
C SER A 54 -24.21 0.97 19.10
N ALA A 55 -24.64 1.88 19.96
CA ALA A 55 -25.23 1.57 21.28
C ALA A 55 -26.50 0.71 21.24
N ASP A 56 -27.26 0.76 20.15
CA ASP A 56 -28.52 0.07 19.95
C ASP A 56 -28.42 -1.16 19.04
N LEU A 57 -27.21 -1.57 18.65
CA LEU A 57 -27.01 -2.64 17.67
C LEU A 57 -27.54 -3.98 18.15
N GLN A 58 -27.29 -4.34 19.39
CA GLN A 58 -27.76 -5.61 19.95
C GLN A 58 -29.30 -5.68 19.94
N GLU A 59 -29.98 -4.63 20.44
CA GLU A 59 -31.44 -4.52 20.42
C GLU A 59 -31.99 -4.57 18.99
N PHE A 60 -31.31 -3.94 18.03
CA PHE A 60 -31.68 -3.97 16.63
C PHE A 60 -31.65 -5.39 16.05
N ILE A 61 -30.59 -6.17 16.32
CA ILE A 61 -30.46 -7.57 15.86
C ILE A 61 -31.57 -8.43 16.46
N GLU A 62 -31.84 -8.29 17.77
CA GLU A 62 -32.83 -9.06 18.49
C GLU A 62 -34.24 -8.74 18.01
N THR A 63 -34.59 -7.46 17.92
CA THR A 63 -35.92 -6.97 17.53
C THR A 63 -36.29 -7.38 16.11
N HIS A 64 -35.32 -7.32 15.19
CA HIS A 64 -35.52 -7.66 13.79
C HIS A 64 -35.23 -9.14 13.48
N HIS A 65 -34.88 -9.95 14.49
CA HIS A 65 -34.57 -11.39 14.35
C HIS A 65 -33.51 -11.68 13.30
N LEU A 66 -32.50 -10.82 13.17
CA LEU A 66 -31.44 -10.97 12.18
C LEU A 66 -30.57 -12.19 12.50
N GLY A 67 -30.00 -12.82 11.49
CA GLY A 67 -29.15 -14.02 11.62
C GLY A 67 -29.91 -15.32 11.95
N ARG A 68 -31.23 -15.31 12.00
CA ARG A 68 -32.06 -16.53 12.24
C ARG A 68 -32.40 -17.31 10.97
N ALA A 69 -32.00 -16.84 9.81
CA ALA A 69 -32.33 -17.49 8.55
C ALA A 69 -31.64 -18.86 8.43
N ALA A 70 -32.49 -19.89 8.34
CA ALA A 70 -32.17 -21.24 7.85
C ALA A 70 -31.01 -21.99 8.53
N GLY A 71 -31.13 -22.28 9.84
CA GLY A 71 -30.31 -23.35 10.46
C GLY A 71 -28.82 -23.04 10.62
N THR A 72 -28.39 -21.85 10.35
CA THR A 72 -27.02 -21.41 10.59
C THR A 72 -26.82 -21.00 12.04
N GLN A 73 -25.70 -21.39 12.65
CA GLN A 73 -25.34 -21.06 14.04
C GLN A 73 -24.91 -19.58 14.21
N GLY A 74 -25.30 -18.67 13.30
CA GLY A 74 -24.82 -17.32 13.22
C GLY A 74 -25.66 -16.24 13.92
N GLY A 75 -26.80 -16.60 14.52
CA GLY A 75 -27.61 -15.65 15.30
C GLY A 75 -26.98 -15.32 16.65
N MET A 76 -27.60 -14.38 17.38
CA MET A 76 -27.20 -14.07 18.76
C MET A 76 -27.16 -15.33 19.62
N ASN A 77 -26.03 -15.57 20.26
CA ASN A 77 -25.81 -16.67 21.17
C ASN A 77 -25.12 -16.15 22.43
N GLY A 78 -25.90 -15.86 23.49
CA GLY A 78 -25.36 -15.52 24.78
C GLY A 78 -24.49 -14.25 24.81
N GLY A 79 -24.86 -13.19 24.07
CA GLY A 79 -24.09 -11.94 24.00
C GLY A 79 -23.09 -11.88 22.85
N HIS A 80 -23.00 -12.92 22.01
CA HIS A 80 -22.09 -12.98 20.85
C HIS A 80 -22.84 -13.13 19.54
N CYS A 81 -22.25 -12.66 18.44
CA CYS A 81 -22.75 -12.95 17.10
C CYS A 81 -21.60 -13.10 16.09
N ASN A 82 -21.91 -13.65 14.92
CA ASN A 82 -21.07 -13.57 13.73
C ASN A 82 -21.64 -12.49 12.79
N PRO A 83 -21.06 -11.27 12.76
CA PRO A 83 -21.57 -10.17 11.94
C PRO A 83 -21.60 -10.49 10.45
N ARG A 84 -20.64 -11.27 9.94
CA ARG A 84 -20.60 -11.72 8.55
C ARG A 84 -21.84 -12.51 8.16
N ILE A 85 -22.32 -13.39 9.07
CA ILE A 85 -23.54 -14.18 8.84
C ILE A 85 -24.79 -13.33 9.05
N VAL A 86 -24.78 -12.42 10.04
CA VAL A 86 -25.95 -11.59 10.37
C VAL A 86 -26.22 -10.54 9.29
N PHE A 87 -25.18 -9.91 8.76
CA PHE A 87 -25.27 -8.72 7.89
C PHE A 87 -24.61 -8.90 6.53
N GLY A 88 -23.71 -9.87 6.39
CA GLY A 88 -22.94 -10.10 5.19
C GLY A 88 -23.69 -10.85 4.10
N THR A 89 -23.01 -11.09 3.01
CA THR A 89 -23.47 -11.90 1.89
C THR A 89 -22.47 -13.02 1.57
N ALA A 90 -22.99 -14.19 1.14
CA ALA A 90 -22.23 -15.31 0.61
C ALA A 90 -22.93 -15.77 -0.68
N THR A 91 -22.86 -14.93 -1.71
CA THR A 91 -23.53 -15.17 -2.99
C THR A 91 -22.54 -15.68 -4.03
N ALA A 92 -23.04 -16.27 -5.12
CA ALA A 92 -22.19 -16.62 -6.27
C ALA A 92 -21.39 -15.43 -6.83
N LYS A 93 -21.85 -14.19 -6.62
CA LYS A 93 -21.10 -12.99 -7.00
C LYS A 93 -19.92 -12.77 -6.05
N ASP A 94 -20.07 -13.03 -4.77
CA ASP A 94 -18.97 -12.93 -3.79
C ASP A 94 -17.88 -13.94 -4.11
N HIS A 95 -18.24 -15.15 -4.55
CA HIS A 95 -17.28 -16.19 -4.98
C HIS A 95 -16.51 -15.84 -6.27
N ILE A 96 -16.91 -14.81 -6.99
CA ILE A 96 -16.17 -14.32 -8.17
C ILE A 96 -15.37 -13.05 -7.83
N TYR A 97 -15.96 -12.15 -7.04
CA TYR A 97 -15.42 -10.81 -6.80
C TYR A 97 -14.66 -10.66 -5.49
N ASN A 98 -15.05 -11.36 -4.44
CA ASN A 98 -14.62 -11.07 -3.07
C ASN A 98 -13.73 -12.16 -2.48
N THR A 99 -14.25 -13.35 -2.26
CA THR A 99 -13.53 -14.44 -1.59
C THR A 99 -12.25 -14.87 -2.30
N PRO A 100 -12.13 -14.88 -3.65
CA PRO A 100 -10.89 -15.24 -4.32
C PRO A 100 -9.73 -14.30 -3.98
N ARG A 101 -10.02 -13.01 -3.80
CA ARG A 101 -8.99 -12.02 -3.45
C ARG A 101 -8.47 -12.21 -2.03
N ALA A 102 -9.37 -12.44 -1.07
CA ALA A 102 -8.97 -12.76 0.30
C ALA A 102 -8.20 -14.09 0.36
N TRP A 103 -8.71 -15.15 -0.30
CA TRP A 103 -8.03 -16.43 -0.40
C TRP A 103 -6.59 -16.31 -0.89
N TYR A 104 -6.35 -15.52 -1.95
CA TYR A 104 -5.02 -15.36 -2.51
C TYR A 104 -4.06 -14.67 -1.55
N MET A 105 -4.53 -13.61 -0.87
CA MET A 105 -3.73 -12.90 0.13
C MET A 105 -3.38 -13.80 1.31
N TYR A 106 -4.34 -14.59 1.81
CA TYR A 106 -4.09 -15.57 2.88
C TYR A 106 -3.07 -16.61 2.45
N ARG A 107 -3.24 -17.17 1.26
CA ARG A 107 -2.29 -18.14 0.71
C ARG A 107 -0.88 -17.60 0.58
N TYR A 108 -0.72 -16.33 0.35
CA TYR A 108 0.59 -15.67 0.30
C TYR A 108 1.17 -15.45 1.70
N LEU A 109 0.36 -14.96 2.64
CA LEU A 109 0.82 -14.56 3.96
C LEU A 109 0.98 -15.75 4.93
N ASP A 110 0.12 -16.76 4.81
CA ASP A 110 0.16 -18.00 5.60
C ASP A 110 -0.28 -19.17 4.74
N PRO A 111 0.64 -19.78 3.96
CA PRO A 111 0.33 -20.91 3.10
C PRO A 111 -0.16 -22.15 3.86
N ALA A 112 0.28 -22.34 5.10
CA ALA A 112 -0.06 -23.52 5.90
C ALA A 112 -1.52 -23.50 6.35
N ASP A 113 -1.98 -22.41 6.93
CA ASP A 113 -3.36 -22.25 7.36
C ASP A 113 -4.32 -22.10 6.18
N ALA A 114 -3.83 -21.59 5.05
CA ALA A 114 -4.61 -21.48 3.82
C ALA A 114 -4.69 -22.75 2.98
N GLU A 115 -4.01 -23.85 3.35
CA GLU A 115 -3.95 -25.09 2.54
C GLU A 115 -5.33 -25.65 2.19
N ASN A 116 -6.28 -25.57 3.12
CA ASN A 116 -7.64 -26.08 2.96
C ASN A 116 -8.63 -25.06 2.43
N LEU A 117 -8.22 -23.82 2.20
CA LEU A 117 -9.05 -22.78 1.64
C LEU A 117 -9.05 -22.85 0.10
N THR A 118 -10.19 -22.54 -0.47
CA THR A 118 -10.39 -22.41 -1.92
C THR A 118 -10.76 -20.98 -2.27
N PRO A 119 -10.67 -20.57 -3.53
CA PRO A 119 -11.12 -19.23 -3.95
C PRO A 119 -12.58 -18.93 -3.62
N GLU A 120 -13.41 -19.96 -3.42
CA GLU A 120 -14.85 -19.85 -3.17
C GLU A 120 -15.23 -20.18 -1.71
N SER A 121 -14.25 -20.28 -0.80
CA SER A 121 -14.52 -20.55 0.62
C SER A 121 -15.25 -19.39 1.29
N ASP A 122 -16.35 -19.71 2.00
CA ASP A 122 -17.12 -18.72 2.77
C ASP A 122 -16.52 -18.45 4.16
N ASP A 123 -15.72 -19.40 4.67
CA ASP A 123 -15.11 -19.36 6.01
C ASP A 123 -13.67 -18.84 6.02
N ILE A 124 -13.36 -17.88 5.16
CA ILE A 124 -12.04 -17.23 5.22
C ILE A 124 -11.94 -16.43 6.53
N PRO A 125 -10.94 -16.70 7.39
CA PRO A 125 -10.80 -16.01 8.68
C PRO A 125 -10.73 -14.49 8.51
N TRP A 126 -11.22 -13.74 9.49
CA TRP A 126 -11.10 -12.27 9.46
C TRP A 126 -9.67 -11.79 9.60
N CYS A 127 -8.86 -12.46 10.41
CA CYS A 127 -7.45 -12.13 10.60
C CYS A 127 -6.63 -13.40 10.79
N LEU A 128 -5.36 -13.32 10.45
CA LEU A 128 -4.38 -14.40 10.60
C LEU A 128 -3.06 -13.87 11.14
N GLU A 129 -2.25 -14.76 11.71
CA GLU A 129 -0.84 -14.52 11.99
C GLU A 129 -0.04 -14.83 10.73
N PRO A 130 0.65 -13.85 10.12
CA PRO A 130 1.43 -14.12 8.92
C PRO A 130 2.68 -14.95 9.26
N GLU A 131 3.08 -15.88 8.38
CA GLU A 131 4.27 -16.71 8.57
C GLU A 131 5.56 -15.89 8.73
N ASN A 132 5.62 -14.73 8.07
CA ASN A 132 6.73 -13.79 8.15
C ASN A 132 6.22 -12.38 8.41
N ALA A 133 7.10 -11.50 8.92
CA ALA A 133 6.78 -10.08 9.06
C ALA A 133 6.44 -9.47 7.70
N VAL A 134 5.28 -8.82 7.62
CA VAL A 134 4.78 -8.21 6.37
C VAL A 134 5.50 -6.90 6.10
N THR A 135 6.11 -6.80 4.93
CA THR A 135 6.80 -5.60 4.44
C THR A 135 5.89 -4.71 3.60
N VAL A 136 6.35 -3.52 3.28
CA VAL A 136 5.65 -2.63 2.32
C VAL A 136 5.61 -3.26 0.93
N GLU A 137 6.66 -3.99 0.57
CA GLU A 137 6.78 -4.72 -0.71
C GLU A 137 5.74 -5.83 -0.81
N ASP A 138 5.49 -6.55 0.28
CA ASP A 138 4.42 -7.57 0.32
C ASP A 138 3.04 -6.93 0.12
N VAL A 139 2.80 -5.78 0.75
CA VAL A 139 1.54 -5.03 0.58
C VAL A 139 1.38 -4.54 -0.85
N ASP A 140 2.43 -3.97 -1.45
CA ASP A 140 2.44 -3.48 -2.84
C ASP A 140 2.18 -4.63 -3.82
N PHE A 141 2.88 -5.77 -3.64
CA PHE A 141 2.69 -6.98 -4.43
C PHE A 141 1.24 -7.49 -4.32
N LEU A 142 0.72 -7.66 -3.10
CA LEU A 142 -0.63 -8.17 -2.88
C LEU A 142 -1.71 -7.26 -3.46
N LEU A 143 -1.58 -5.94 -3.31
CA LEU A 143 -2.53 -4.99 -3.87
C LEU A 143 -2.45 -4.90 -5.40
N GLY A 144 -1.30 -5.18 -5.99
CA GLY A 144 -1.08 -5.26 -7.43
C GLY A 144 -1.37 -6.63 -8.05
N SER A 145 -1.58 -7.65 -7.23
CA SER A 145 -1.64 -9.05 -7.66
C SER A 145 -2.80 -9.37 -8.61
N HIS A 146 -2.51 -10.27 -9.53
CA HIS A 146 -3.44 -10.87 -10.49
C HIS A 146 -3.54 -12.41 -10.35
N PHE A 147 -3.28 -12.95 -9.15
CA PHE A 147 -3.28 -14.38 -8.81
C PHE A 147 -2.08 -15.15 -9.37
N GLU A 148 -0.90 -14.54 -9.36
CA GLU A 148 0.36 -15.09 -9.86
C GLU A 148 0.62 -16.51 -9.31
N GLY A 149 1.11 -17.41 -10.17
CA GLY A 149 1.41 -18.77 -9.80
C GLY A 149 0.21 -19.69 -9.56
N THR A 150 -0.99 -19.24 -9.94
CA THR A 150 -2.23 -20.03 -9.87
C THR A 150 -2.84 -20.26 -11.26
N PRO A 151 -3.79 -21.22 -11.40
CA PRO A 151 -4.55 -21.39 -12.64
C PRO A 151 -5.50 -20.23 -12.98
N TYR A 152 -5.61 -19.23 -12.11
CA TYR A 152 -6.53 -18.10 -12.22
C TYR A 152 -5.85 -16.80 -12.67
N ASP A 153 -4.54 -16.83 -12.85
CA ASP A 153 -3.74 -15.71 -13.32
C ASP A 153 -4.05 -15.41 -14.80
N PRO A 154 -4.62 -14.22 -15.13
CA PRO A 154 -4.95 -13.85 -16.50
C PRO A 154 -3.73 -13.78 -17.43
N TYR A 155 -2.55 -13.51 -16.88
CA TYR A 155 -1.29 -13.51 -17.63
C TYR A 155 -0.54 -14.83 -17.51
N GLY A 156 -1.01 -15.76 -16.67
CA GLY A 156 -0.33 -17.02 -16.39
C GLY A 156 -0.40 -18.04 -17.53
N THR A 157 0.47 -19.04 -17.44
CA THR A 157 0.50 -20.19 -18.36
C THR A 157 -0.21 -21.43 -17.80
N GLN A 158 -0.59 -21.37 -16.52
CA GLN A 158 -1.33 -22.45 -15.84
C GLN A 158 -2.83 -22.36 -16.14
N GLY A 159 -3.51 -23.51 -16.02
CA GLY A 159 -4.95 -23.57 -16.20
C GLY A 159 -5.41 -23.44 -17.66
N THR A 160 -6.70 -23.14 -17.83
CA THR A 160 -7.37 -22.94 -19.11
C THR A 160 -7.69 -21.46 -19.31
N GLU A 161 -8.04 -21.07 -20.52
CA GLU A 161 -8.51 -19.70 -20.80
C GLU A 161 -9.71 -19.32 -19.90
N GLU A 162 -10.64 -20.25 -19.69
CA GLU A 162 -11.79 -20.03 -18.81
C GLU A 162 -11.37 -19.83 -17.36
N SER A 163 -10.44 -20.63 -16.82
CA SER A 163 -10.00 -20.50 -15.42
C SER A 163 -9.23 -19.22 -15.18
N ARG A 164 -8.40 -18.77 -16.12
CA ARG A 164 -7.63 -17.52 -16.02
C ARG A 164 -8.51 -16.27 -15.98
N HIS A 165 -9.72 -16.33 -16.47
CA HIS A 165 -10.67 -15.21 -16.47
C HIS A 165 -11.86 -15.42 -15.50
N ARG A 166 -11.79 -16.46 -14.63
CA ARG A 166 -12.89 -16.82 -13.75
C ARG A 166 -13.13 -15.82 -12.63
N TYR A 167 -12.06 -15.33 -12.01
CA TYR A 167 -12.12 -14.47 -10.83
C TYR A 167 -11.59 -13.06 -11.11
N ARG A 168 -12.16 -12.08 -10.40
CA ARG A 168 -11.68 -10.71 -10.45
C ARG A 168 -10.33 -10.58 -9.73
N PRO A 169 -9.24 -10.20 -10.41
CA PRO A 169 -7.94 -9.94 -9.76
C PRO A 169 -8.01 -8.84 -8.71
N ILE A 170 -7.01 -8.80 -7.83
CA ILE A 170 -6.82 -7.73 -6.84
C ILE A 170 -6.38 -6.46 -7.59
N GLY A 171 -5.22 -6.54 -8.28
CA GLY A 171 -4.68 -5.50 -9.14
C GLY A 171 -5.39 -5.40 -10.47
N ILE A 172 -6.64 -4.95 -10.47
CA ILE A 172 -7.46 -4.84 -11.69
C ILE A 172 -7.15 -3.56 -12.45
N ASN A 173 -7.36 -3.58 -13.77
CA ASN A 173 -7.15 -2.46 -14.69
C ASN A 173 -7.88 -1.16 -14.30
N ARG A 174 -8.95 -1.25 -13.51
CA ARG A 174 -9.72 -0.09 -13.01
C ARG A 174 -9.22 0.48 -11.70
N THR A 175 -8.18 -0.06 -11.12
CA THR A 175 -7.56 0.49 -9.91
C THR A 175 -7.15 1.94 -10.19
N GLY A 176 -7.67 2.88 -9.41
CA GLY A 176 -7.35 4.30 -9.56
C GLY A 176 -6.08 4.66 -8.82
N HIS A 177 -5.93 4.13 -7.60
CA HIS A 177 -4.75 4.31 -6.75
C HIS A 177 -4.63 3.15 -5.78
N MET A 178 -3.43 2.94 -5.28
CA MET A 178 -3.11 2.08 -4.15
C MET A 178 -2.33 2.89 -3.12
N VAL A 179 -2.51 2.59 -1.84
CA VAL A 179 -1.77 3.23 -0.77
C VAL A 179 -1.54 2.25 0.38
N ALA A 180 -0.28 2.17 0.84
CA ALA A 180 0.08 1.58 2.12
C ALA A 180 0.43 2.71 3.09
N MET A 181 -0.33 2.84 4.17
CA MET A 181 -0.06 3.82 5.23
C MET A 181 0.82 3.16 6.29
N GLN A 182 2.07 3.60 6.37
CA GLN A 182 3.04 3.08 7.30
C GLN A 182 3.19 4.02 8.49
N ILE A 183 2.98 3.49 9.70
CA ILE A 183 3.27 4.17 10.96
C ILE A 183 4.51 3.51 11.57
N ARG A 184 5.55 4.31 11.81
CA ARG A 184 6.86 3.84 12.29
C ARG A 184 7.08 4.30 13.74
N PRO A 185 6.76 3.47 14.78
CA PRO A 185 6.84 3.87 16.19
C PRO A 185 8.23 4.31 16.63
N TYR A 186 9.27 3.79 15.98
CA TYR A 186 10.67 4.08 16.25
C TYR A 186 11.16 5.42 15.64
N ALA A 187 10.42 6.01 14.71
CA ALA A 187 10.78 7.27 14.09
C ALA A 187 10.25 8.47 14.91
N PRO A 188 10.87 9.66 14.78
CA PRO A 188 10.35 10.89 15.37
C PRO A 188 8.89 11.13 14.98
N VAL A 189 8.09 11.73 15.90
CA VAL A 189 6.66 11.92 15.68
C VAL A 189 6.35 12.69 14.39
N GLU A 190 7.21 13.62 14.01
CA GLU A 190 7.07 14.47 12.83
C GLU A 190 7.24 13.70 11.51
N SER A 191 8.06 12.65 11.49
CA SER A 191 8.39 11.83 10.30
C SER A 191 7.83 10.41 10.36
N ARG A 192 7.08 10.07 11.40
CA ARG A 192 6.61 8.72 11.71
C ARG A 192 5.70 8.14 10.62
N SER A 193 4.87 8.96 10.00
CA SER A 193 3.85 8.52 9.06
C SER A 193 4.32 8.72 7.61
N ILE A 194 4.38 7.63 6.88
CA ILE A 194 4.69 7.59 5.45
C ILE A 194 3.52 6.97 4.71
N MET A 195 3.17 7.53 3.57
CA MET A 195 2.24 6.97 2.61
C MET A 195 3.02 6.45 1.41
N TRP A 196 2.97 5.15 1.18
CA TRP A 196 3.48 4.53 -0.04
C TRP A 196 2.36 4.56 -1.08
N ILE A 197 2.50 5.39 -2.10
CA ILE A 197 1.41 5.73 -3.01
C ILE A 197 1.77 5.30 -4.43
N SER A 198 0.81 4.66 -5.12
CA SER A 198 0.83 4.52 -6.57
C SER A 198 -0.53 4.85 -7.19
N TYR A 199 -0.53 5.29 -8.45
CA TYR A 199 -1.73 5.52 -9.24
C TYR A 199 -1.78 4.56 -10.42
N GLY A 200 -2.98 4.12 -10.79
CA GLY A 200 -3.22 3.23 -11.91
C GLY A 200 -3.27 1.75 -11.53
N SER A 201 -3.13 0.87 -12.51
CA SER A 201 -3.19 -0.58 -12.32
C SER A 201 -1.94 -1.10 -11.63
N GLY A 202 -2.12 -1.76 -10.47
CA GLY A 202 -1.04 -2.25 -9.62
C GLY A 202 -0.09 -3.23 -10.29
N ALA A 203 -0.56 -4.00 -11.28
CA ALA A 203 0.29 -4.91 -12.03
C ALA A 203 1.38 -4.22 -12.89
N PHE A 204 1.25 -2.90 -13.14
CA PHE A 204 2.13 -2.14 -14.04
C PHE A 204 2.71 -0.88 -13.40
N THR A 205 2.61 -0.77 -12.09
CA THR A 205 3.13 0.37 -11.32
C THR A 205 3.66 -0.11 -9.98
N THR A 206 4.33 0.77 -9.26
CA THR A 206 4.80 0.49 -7.90
C THR A 206 4.52 1.69 -7.00
N SER A 207 4.43 1.45 -5.70
CA SER A 207 4.27 2.52 -4.73
C SER A 207 5.60 3.21 -4.41
N ALA A 208 5.52 4.50 -4.12
CA ALA A 208 6.63 5.35 -3.72
C ALA A 208 6.30 6.06 -2.40
N PRO A 209 7.29 6.28 -1.50
CA PRO A 209 7.06 6.84 -0.18
C PRO A 209 6.93 8.36 -0.21
N PHE A 210 5.92 8.86 0.51
CA PHE A 210 5.70 10.28 0.74
C PHE A 210 5.38 10.50 2.22
N TYR A 211 6.06 11.47 2.84
CA TYR A 211 5.77 11.86 4.21
C TYR A 211 4.40 12.54 4.29
N ALA A 212 3.59 12.14 5.29
CA ALA A 212 2.23 12.65 5.45
C ALA A 212 2.16 13.99 6.18
N ASN A 213 3.18 14.36 6.97
CA ASN A 213 3.21 15.58 7.76
C ASN A 213 3.79 16.76 6.97
N VAL A 214 3.10 17.14 5.90
CA VAL A 214 3.44 18.24 4.99
C VAL A 214 2.19 19.06 4.66
N ASP A 215 2.39 20.30 4.25
CA ASP A 215 1.27 21.22 3.94
C ASP A 215 0.71 21.04 2.52
N ASP A 216 1.48 20.45 1.60
CA ASP A 216 1.07 20.29 0.20
C ASP A 216 1.62 18.98 -0.39
N THR A 217 0.98 18.53 -1.46
CA THR A 217 1.39 17.36 -2.25
C THR A 217 2.14 17.80 -3.50
N PRO A 218 3.24 17.13 -3.89
CA PRO A 218 3.94 17.44 -5.14
C PRO A 218 3.03 17.48 -6.36
N ALA A 219 3.19 18.46 -7.22
CA ALA A 219 2.31 18.72 -8.37
C ALA A 219 2.12 17.49 -9.27
N TYR A 220 3.16 16.69 -9.46
CA TYR A 220 3.11 15.47 -10.26
C TYR A 220 2.07 14.43 -9.77
N LEU A 221 1.78 14.41 -8.47
CA LEU A 221 0.76 13.55 -7.88
C LEU A 221 -0.60 14.27 -7.78
N ARG A 222 -0.58 15.57 -7.42
CA ARG A 222 -1.77 16.36 -7.12
C ARG A 222 -2.57 16.77 -8.34
N ASP A 223 -1.87 17.20 -9.42
CA ASP A 223 -2.50 17.95 -10.52
C ASP A 223 -3.03 17.02 -11.62
N THR A 224 -3.92 16.08 -11.23
CA THR A 224 -4.62 15.21 -12.17
C THR A 224 -5.88 15.89 -12.68
N THR A 225 -6.00 16.00 -13.99
CA THR A 225 -7.19 16.56 -14.69
C THR A 225 -7.86 15.50 -15.57
N PRO A 226 -9.08 15.73 -16.07
CA PRO A 226 -9.72 14.85 -17.06
C PRO A 226 -8.96 14.76 -18.40
N GLU A 227 -8.10 15.72 -18.69
CA GLU A 227 -7.29 15.73 -19.92
C GLU A 227 -6.07 14.85 -19.75
N VAL A 228 -5.81 13.99 -20.74
CA VAL A 228 -4.65 13.09 -20.74
C VAL A 228 -3.37 13.89 -20.92
N SER A 229 -2.45 13.75 -19.95
CA SER A 229 -1.13 14.37 -19.99
C SER A 229 -0.09 13.50 -19.28
N THR A 230 1.13 13.48 -19.77
CA THR A 230 2.28 12.86 -19.09
C THR A 230 2.89 13.74 -18.00
N ASP A 231 2.33 14.92 -17.76
CA ASP A 231 2.76 15.83 -16.69
C ASP A 231 2.24 15.42 -15.31
N CYS A 232 1.38 14.39 -15.22
CA CYS A 232 0.91 13.85 -13.96
C CYS A 232 1.06 12.32 -13.88
N LEU A 233 1.24 11.82 -12.66
CA LEU A 233 1.49 10.41 -12.36
C LEU A 233 0.35 9.51 -12.86
N TYR A 234 -0.90 9.90 -12.63
CA TYR A 234 -2.06 9.07 -12.96
C TYR A 234 -2.11 8.72 -14.45
N TRP A 235 -2.06 9.70 -15.34
CA TRP A 235 -2.16 9.44 -16.77
C TRP A 235 -0.92 8.76 -17.33
N THR A 236 0.26 9.09 -16.83
CA THR A 236 1.50 8.39 -17.23
C THR A 236 1.38 6.89 -16.92
N ASN A 237 0.98 6.52 -15.69
CA ASN A 237 0.78 5.12 -15.31
C ASN A 237 -0.35 4.45 -16.10
N ARG A 238 -1.45 5.17 -16.40
CA ARG A 238 -2.53 4.64 -17.23
C ARG A 238 -2.08 4.33 -18.66
N LEU A 239 -1.23 5.15 -19.23
CA LEU A 239 -0.65 4.92 -20.56
C LEU A 239 0.28 3.70 -20.54
N ILE A 240 1.18 3.62 -19.56
CA ILE A 240 2.06 2.46 -19.36
C ILE A 240 1.23 1.18 -19.26
N ALA A 241 0.25 1.16 -18.34
CA ALA A 241 -0.58 -0.01 -18.11
C ALA A 241 -1.34 -0.44 -19.38
N THR A 242 -1.90 0.51 -20.13
CA THR A 242 -2.65 0.20 -21.35
C THR A 242 -1.78 -0.44 -22.43
N LEU A 243 -0.53 -0.04 -22.53
CA LEU A 243 0.42 -0.61 -23.50
C LEU A 243 0.99 -1.94 -23.01
N ALA A 244 1.34 -2.01 -21.71
CA ALA A 244 1.94 -3.19 -21.12
C ALA A 244 0.95 -4.36 -20.98
N ASP A 245 -0.33 -4.10 -20.70
CA ASP A 245 -1.37 -5.13 -20.62
C ASP A 245 -1.49 -5.96 -21.91
N ALA A 246 -1.37 -5.32 -23.06
CA ALA A 246 -1.40 -6.00 -24.35
C ALA A 246 -0.14 -6.85 -24.65
N HIS A 247 0.96 -6.59 -23.96
CA HIS A 247 2.28 -7.20 -24.19
C HIS A 247 2.97 -7.53 -22.86
N PHE A 248 2.24 -8.19 -21.97
CA PHE A 248 2.66 -8.42 -20.58
C PHE A 248 4.06 -9.05 -20.49
N TYR A 249 4.29 -10.15 -21.20
CA TYR A 249 5.57 -10.86 -21.11
C TYR A 249 6.76 -10.05 -21.63
N GLU A 250 6.55 -9.30 -22.71
CA GLU A 250 7.60 -8.52 -23.35
C GLU A 250 7.95 -7.26 -22.59
N THR A 251 7.04 -6.80 -21.73
CA THR A 251 7.19 -5.56 -20.95
C THR A 251 7.46 -5.79 -19.47
N SER A 252 7.22 -7.00 -18.95
CA SER A 252 7.34 -7.33 -17.51
C SER A 252 8.71 -6.98 -16.93
N ASN A 253 9.80 -7.33 -17.59
CA ASN A 253 11.15 -7.01 -17.12
C ASN A 253 11.40 -5.50 -16.98
N ALA A 254 10.81 -4.70 -17.88
CA ALA A 254 10.94 -3.23 -17.80
C ALA A 254 10.13 -2.67 -16.61
N VAL A 255 8.94 -3.22 -16.36
CA VAL A 255 8.09 -2.86 -15.22
C VAL A 255 8.74 -3.28 -13.90
N GLU A 256 9.28 -4.49 -13.82
CA GLU A 256 9.98 -5.00 -12.63
C GLU A 256 11.21 -4.14 -12.31
N GLY A 257 12.08 -3.89 -13.30
CA GLY A 257 13.24 -3.04 -13.12
C GLY A 257 12.91 -1.60 -12.69
N PHE A 258 11.81 -1.04 -13.22
CA PHE A 258 11.27 0.23 -12.75
C PHE A 258 10.84 0.16 -11.29
N SER A 259 10.13 -0.88 -10.89
CA SER A 259 9.64 -1.08 -9.53
C SER A 259 10.79 -1.20 -8.52
N GLU A 260 11.82 -1.98 -8.86
CA GLU A 260 13.02 -2.12 -8.04
C GLU A 260 13.77 -0.79 -7.87
N ASP A 261 13.95 -0.02 -8.94
CA ASP A 261 14.62 1.28 -8.92
C ASP A 261 13.87 2.29 -8.03
N VAL A 262 12.53 2.37 -8.17
CA VAL A 262 11.70 3.31 -7.42
C VAL A 262 11.69 2.96 -5.93
N ARG A 263 11.46 1.69 -5.57
CA ARG A 263 11.47 1.24 -4.17
C ARG A 263 12.84 1.43 -3.52
N SER A 264 13.89 1.01 -4.21
CA SER A 264 15.27 1.15 -3.73
C SER A 264 15.67 2.62 -3.50
N PHE A 265 15.27 3.52 -4.40
CA PHE A 265 15.45 4.96 -4.19
C PHE A 265 14.61 5.47 -3.02
N GLY A 266 13.35 5.06 -2.93
CA GLY A 266 12.43 5.45 -1.88
C GLY A 266 12.95 5.12 -0.49
N HIS A 267 13.39 3.89 -0.26
CA HIS A 267 13.99 3.49 1.03
C HIS A 267 15.21 4.31 1.39
N ARG A 268 16.14 4.51 0.45
CA ARG A 268 17.32 5.36 0.70
C ARG A 268 16.96 6.80 1.00
N LEU A 269 15.94 7.34 0.36
CA LEU A 269 15.44 8.69 0.60
C LEU A 269 14.86 8.81 2.03
N VAL A 270 14.05 7.85 2.45
CA VAL A 270 13.48 7.79 3.80
C VAL A 270 14.59 7.70 4.85
N GLU A 271 15.53 6.76 4.72
CA GLU A 271 16.65 6.59 5.63
C GLU A 271 17.47 7.88 5.78
N ARG A 272 17.88 8.47 4.66
CA ARG A 272 18.65 9.73 4.64
C ARG A 272 17.90 10.90 5.28
N THR A 273 16.59 10.98 5.06
CA THR A 273 15.75 12.04 5.63
C THR A 273 15.62 11.87 7.14
N ASP A 274 15.39 10.66 7.61
CA ASP A 274 15.29 10.35 9.04
C ASP A 274 16.62 10.63 9.78
N ASP A 275 17.75 10.25 9.19
CA ASP A 275 19.09 10.56 9.71
C ASP A 275 19.32 12.08 9.82
N ALA A 276 18.95 12.83 8.80
CA ALA A 276 19.08 14.30 8.81
C ALA A 276 18.20 14.96 9.88
N LEU A 277 17.02 14.39 10.18
CA LEU A 277 16.14 14.86 11.25
C LEU A 277 16.70 14.53 12.63
N ALA A 278 17.24 13.32 12.85
CA ALA A 278 17.86 12.90 14.10
C ALA A 278 19.04 13.79 14.48
N ILE A 279 19.91 14.12 13.52
CA ILE A 279 21.05 14.99 13.74
C ILE A 279 20.60 16.42 14.08
N GLY A 280 19.60 16.95 13.40
CA GLY A 280 19.03 18.30 13.63
C GLY A 280 18.38 18.43 15.00
N GLY A 281 17.70 17.39 15.49
CA GLY A 281 17.10 17.35 16.82
C GLY A 281 18.12 17.36 17.96
N SER A 282 19.28 16.73 17.78
CA SER A 282 20.39 16.71 18.74
C SER A 282 21.02 18.08 18.92
N ALA A 283 21.07 18.92 17.87
CA ALA A 283 21.68 20.23 17.89
C ALA A 283 20.83 21.30 18.59
N THR A 284 19.51 21.14 18.64
CA THR A 284 18.58 22.06 19.32
C THR A 284 18.41 21.77 20.80
N GLY A 285 18.79 20.59 21.29
CA GLY A 285 18.71 20.16 22.69
C GLY A 285 19.92 20.58 23.54
N ALA A 286 21.03 21.05 22.96
CA ALA A 286 22.28 21.35 23.66
C ALA A 286 22.47 22.84 24.02
N GLY A 287 21.41 23.64 24.03
CA GLY A 287 21.41 25.07 24.40
C GLY A 287 21.02 25.35 25.84
N GLY A 288 21.75 24.83 26.87
CA GLY A 288 21.46 25.07 28.26
C GLY A 288 22.65 24.84 29.18
N ALA A 289 23.42 25.89 29.47
CA ALA A 289 24.27 26.17 30.63
C ALA A 289 25.52 25.30 30.86
N GLY A 290 26.67 25.94 30.77
CA GLY A 290 27.92 25.45 31.29
C GLY A 290 29.11 26.37 30.97
N SER A 291 29.23 27.49 31.68
CA SER A 291 30.45 28.34 31.74
C SER A 291 31.62 27.58 32.39
N GLY A 292 32.72 27.46 31.70
CA GLY A 292 33.97 26.95 32.29
C GLY A 292 35.16 27.24 31.38
N ALA A 293 35.98 28.18 31.84
CA ALA A 293 37.22 28.63 31.19
C ALA A 293 38.32 27.54 31.24
N GLY A 294 39.19 27.52 30.23
CA GLY A 294 40.49 26.83 30.40
C GLY A 294 41.28 26.59 29.12
N SER A 295 42.22 27.51 28.84
CA SER A 295 43.58 27.39 28.27
C SER A 295 43.84 26.81 26.90
N ALA A 296 44.44 27.66 26.13
CA ALA A 296 45.14 27.47 24.86
C ALA A 296 46.40 26.62 24.99
N VAL A 297 46.66 25.74 24.01
CA VAL A 297 48.05 25.47 23.54
C VAL A 297 48.02 25.35 22.03
N GLY A 298 48.88 26.10 21.36
CA GLY A 298 49.02 26.23 19.92
C GLY A 298 49.82 25.08 19.29
N GLY A 299 49.60 24.93 17.99
CA GLY A 299 50.37 24.06 17.10
C GLY A 299 50.11 24.46 15.66
N SER A 300 51.05 25.23 15.06
CA SER A 300 51.12 25.66 13.70
C SER A 300 51.40 24.50 12.73
N GLY A 301 50.70 24.39 11.64
CA GLY A 301 51.03 23.53 10.52
C GLY A 301 50.31 23.99 9.26
N SER A 302 51.03 24.82 8.47
CA SER A 302 50.66 25.28 7.14
C SER A 302 50.85 24.16 6.13
N MET A 303 49.80 23.86 5.31
CA MET A 303 49.98 23.36 3.95
C MET A 303 48.87 23.91 3.04
N SER A 304 49.34 24.62 2.01
CA SER A 304 48.57 25.15 0.90
C SER A 304 48.09 24.04 -0.03
N GLY A 305 46.80 24.01 -0.32
CA GLY A 305 46.20 23.18 -1.38
C GLY A 305 45.10 23.98 -2.06
N ALA A 306 45.21 24.09 -3.38
CA ALA A 306 44.42 24.95 -4.26
C ALA A 306 42.90 24.67 -4.14
N ALA A 307 42.15 25.75 -3.97
CA ALA A 307 40.70 25.76 -4.08
C ALA A 307 40.30 25.58 -5.55
N VAL A 308 39.54 24.51 -5.83
CA VAL A 308 38.75 24.40 -7.03
C VAL A 308 37.35 24.95 -6.67
N ASP A 309 37.08 26.10 -7.22
CA ASP A 309 35.78 26.77 -7.12
C ASP A 309 34.75 25.97 -7.93
N SER A 310 33.99 25.12 -7.26
CA SER A 310 32.76 24.54 -7.77
C SER A 310 31.61 25.39 -7.21
N GLY A 311 31.15 26.34 -8.01
CA GLY A 311 29.95 27.12 -7.74
C GLY A 311 28.73 26.19 -7.56
N SER A 312 28.43 25.83 -6.31
CA SER A 312 27.13 25.32 -5.93
C SER A 312 26.27 26.51 -5.55
N ASP A 313 25.26 26.81 -6.34
CA ASP A 313 24.15 27.66 -5.94
C ASP A 313 23.59 27.11 -4.61
N GLY A 314 23.94 27.78 -3.53
CA GLY A 314 23.53 27.42 -2.17
C GLY A 314 22.06 27.77 -1.95
N LEU A 315 21.17 26.91 -2.36
CA LEU A 315 19.82 26.85 -1.76
C LEU A 315 20.01 26.49 -0.29
N ALA A 316 19.68 27.43 0.60
CA ALA A 316 19.73 27.23 2.04
C ALA A 316 18.91 25.99 2.37
N SER A 317 19.51 25.00 3.05
CA SER A 317 18.79 23.79 3.49
C SER A 317 17.53 24.17 4.29
N PRO A 318 16.39 23.52 4.06
CA PRO A 318 15.15 23.81 4.77
C PRO A 318 15.37 23.76 6.29
N THR A 319 14.96 24.81 7.00
CA THR A 319 15.28 24.96 8.43
C THR A 319 14.26 24.28 9.34
N SER A 320 13.01 24.08 8.88
CA SER A 320 11.94 23.43 9.64
C SER A 320 11.76 21.97 9.22
N VAL A 321 11.27 21.13 10.14
CA VAL A 321 10.97 19.72 9.86
C VAL A 321 9.97 19.58 8.72
N PRO A 322 8.79 20.24 8.70
CA PRO A 322 7.86 20.14 7.57
C PRO A 322 8.47 20.50 6.22
N ALA A 323 9.31 21.53 6.19
CA ALA A 323 9.98 21.93 4.95
C ALA A 323 10.99 20.89 4.44
N ARG A 324 11.66 20.16 5.35
CA ARG A 324 12.55 19.04 4.98
C ARG A 324 11.76 17.85 4.44
N LEU A 325 10.62 17.53 5.06
CA LEU A 325 9.73 16.46 4.61
C LEU A 325 9.13 16.79 3.23
N ALA A 326 8.72 18.05 3.02
CA ALA A 326 8.23 18.52 1.72
C ALA A 326 9.32 18.42 0.63
N ALA A 327 10.55 18.82 0.94
CA ALA A 327 11.67 18.69 0.00
C ALA A 327 11.97 17.21 -0.35
N ALA A 328 11.87 16.30 0.60
CA ALA A 328 12.00 14.86 0.35
C ALA A 328 10.86 14.35 -0.55
N ASN A 329 9.62 14.80 -0.32
CA ASN A 329 8.49 14.47 -1.18
C ASN A 329 8.66 14.99 -2.61
N ASP A 330 9.16 16.20 -2.79
CA ASP A 330 9.45 16.77 -4.11
C ASP A 330 10.55 15.99 -4.83
N GLU A 331 11.62 15.60 -4.12
CA GLU A 331 12.69 14.76 -4.66
C GLU A 331 12.16 13.38 -5.11
N MET A 332 11.32 12.75 -4.30
CA MET A 332 10.69 11.48 -4.67
C MET A 332 9.79 11.63 -5.90
N ALA A 333 9.00 12.68 -5.96
CA ALA A 333 8.10 12.94 -7.09
C ALA A 333 8.87 13.18 -8.40
N GLU A 334 9.97 13.91 -8.35
CA GLU A 334 10.81 14.15 -9.53
C GLU A 334 11.54 12.88 -9.99
N TYR A 335 12.06 12.08 -9.05
CA TYR A 335 12.63 10.78 -9.38
C TYR A 335 11.58 9.87 -10.04
N LEU A 336 10.40 9.77 -9.44
CA LEU A 336 9.29 8.98 -9.97
C LEU A 336 8.88 9.45 -11.37
N ARG A 337 8.78 10.76 -11.60
CA ARG A 337 8.48 11.35 -12.91
C ARG A 337 9.52 10.95 -13.97
N SER A 338 10.78 11.03 -13.63
CA SER A 338 11.88 10.66 -14.51
C SER A 338 11.84 9.17 -14.88
N ARG A 339 11.63 8.30 -13.87
CA ARG A 339 11.57 6.84 -14.07
C ARG A 339 10.33 6.41 -14.86
N ASN A 340 9.16 7.01 -14.59
CA ASN A 340 7.93 6.78 -15.36
C ASN A 340 8.07 7.22 -16.82
N THR A 341 8.70 8.35 -17.08
CA THR A 341 8.95 8.82 -18.45
C THR A 341 9.81 7.82 -19.22
N LYS A 342 10.85 7.29 -18.57
CA LYS A 342 11.69 6.25 -19.18
C LYS A 342 10.90 4.97 -19.44
N LEU A 343 10.16 4.46 -18.43
CA LEU A 343 9.36 3.24 -18.58
C LEU A 343 8.32 3.38 -19.69
N LEU A 344 7.64 4.54 -19.77
CA LEU A 344 6.68 4.79 -20.86
C LEU A 344 7.37 4.71 -22.23
N GLY A 345 8.57 5.24 -22.37
CA GLY A 345 9.37 5.14 -23.60
C GLY A 345 9.71 3.69 -23.95
N ASP A 346 10.18 2.91 -22.98
CA ASP A 346 10.58 1.51 -23.16
C ASP A 346 9.36 0.63 -23.54
N VAL A 347 8.23 0.80 -22.84
CA VAL A 347 6.98 0.07 -23.11
C VAL A 347 6.39 0.47 -24.46
N LEU A 348 6.37 1.77 -24.79
CA LEU A 348 5.89 2.25 -26.09
C LEU A 348 6.73 1.70 -27.24
N TYR A 349 8.06 1.69 -27.09
CA TYR A 349 8.97 1.12 -28.09
C TYR A 349 8.66 -0.37 -28.32
N THR A 350 8.57 -1.15 -27.23
CA THR A 350 8.25 -2.58 -27.30
C THR A 350 6.89 -2.82 -27.96
N SER A 351 5.85 -2.13 -27.51
CA SER A 351 4.48 -2.29 -28.04
C SER A 351 4.39 -1.87 -29.51
N SER A 352 5.12 -0.83 -29.92
CA SER A 352 5.16 -0.38 -31.31
C SER A 352 5.74 -1.43 -32.26
N ASN A 353 6.75 -2.16 -31.82
CA ASN A 353 7.37 -3.23 -32.59
C ASN A 353 6.51 -4.51 -32.68
N LEU A 354 5.53 -4.65 -31.79
CA LEU A 354 4.62 -5.78 -31.71
C LEU A 354 3.23 -5.50 -32.33
N MET A 355 3.07 -4.38 -33.03
CA MET A 355 1.80 -4.05 -33.71
C MET A 355 1.47 -5.09 -34.77
N HIS A 356 0.19 -5.49 -34.86
CA HIS A 356 -0.29 -6.53 -35.79
C HIS A 356 -0.19 -6.17 -37.27
N ASN A 357 -0.01 -4.89 -37.62
CA ASN A 357 0.18 -4.44 -39.00
C ASN A 357 1.65 -4.47 -39.44
N SER A 358 2.54 -5.05 -38.66
CA SER A 358 3.95 -5.22 -38.99
C SER A 358 4.11 -6.10 -40.25
N PHE A 359 5.11 -5.78 -41.07
CA PHE A 359 5.40 -6.52 -42.29
C PHE A 359 6.64 -7.41 -42.06
N ALA A 360 6.46 -8.71 -42.22
CA ALA A 360 7.43 -9.75 -41.84
C ALA A 360 8.85 -9.59 -42.43
N MET A 361 9.00 -8.87 -43.54
CA MET A 361 10.33 -8.59 -44.11
C MET A 361 11.02 -7.40 -43.44
N SER A 362 10.28 -6.37 -43.00
CA SER A 362 10.87 -5.22 -42.27
C SER A 362 11.30 -5.60 -40.85
N ASP A 363 10.55 -6.49 -40.21
CA ASP A 363 10.81 -6.92 -38.83
C ASP A 363 12.05 -7.81 -38.67
N ARG A 364 12.55 -8.36 -39.76
CA ARG A 364 13.78 -9.16 -39.78
C ARG A 364 15.08 -8.33 -39.94
N TRP A 365 14.95 -7.02 -40.13
CA TRP A 365 16.10 -6.11 -40.32
C TRP A 365 16.47 -5.33 -39.05
N ASN A 366 15.68 -5.47 -38.00
CA ASN A 366 15.93 -4.95 -36.66
C ASN A 366 16.33 -6.07 -35.72
#